data_0b327bc0c5e424f9d30e010e22ebb04c
#
_entry.id   0b327bc0c5e424f9d30e010e22ebb04c
#
_cell.length_a   1.000
_cell.length_b   1.000
_cell.length_c   1.000
_cell.angle_alpha   90.00
_cell.angle_beta   90.00
_cell.angle_gamma   90.00
#
_symmetry.space_group_name_H-M   'P 1'
#
loop_
_entity.id
_entity.type
_entity.pdbx_description
1 polymer ?
#
loop_
_entity_poly.entity_id
_entity_poly.type
_entity_poly.pdbx_seq_one_letter_code
_entity_poly.pdbx_strand_id
1 'polypeptide(L)'
;MNKAAKQVTESDILPYDQYSSNRKKIRKNLVEFKKNRRIPLGPYATFYFECYETMLAQIQEMLFIEKGGKDQLKDELAAYNPLIPKGKELVSTLMFEIDNPLSRTEFLNKVGGIEEKVFIKINEEKIVSIPEKDVDRSSAEGKASSVQFVHFKFSDQQINNFKDFNNKVFLGIEHPLYNHVTEIGKEKREALIKDFT
;
A
#
# COMPACT_ATOMS: atom_id res chain seq x y z
N MET A 1 -4.62 -7.69 21.11
CA MET A 1 -3.30 -7.08 21.39
C MET A 1 -3.13 -5.84 20.54
N ASN A 2 -2.94 -4.88 21.20
CA ASN A 2 -2.97 -3.54 21.05
C ASN A 2 -1.69 -2.89 20.57
N LYS A 3 -1.82 -2.01 19.79
CA LYS A 3 -1.08 -0.80 19.52
C LYS A 3 -0.97 -0.61 18.04
N ALA A 4 -1.42 0.49 17.66
CA ALA A 4 -0.85 1.28 16.60
C ALA A 4 0.67 1.45 16.83
N ALA A 5 1.43 0.36 16.69
CA ALA A 5 2.87 0.45 16.53
C ALA A 5 3.09 1.19 15.22
N LYS A 6 3.38 2.48 15.32
CA LYS A 6 3.50 3.37 14.16
C LYS A 6 4.82 3.18 13.42
N GLN A 7 5.62 2.19 13.80
CA GLN A 7 6.87 1.79 13.15
C GLN A 7 7.34 0.40 13.60
N VAL A 8 8.04 -0.29 12.71
CA VAL A 8 8.79 -1.51 12.99
C VAL A 8 10.15 -1.13 13.58
N THR A 9 10.61 -1.88 14.57
CA THR A 9 11.90 -1.71 15.22
C THR A 9 12.73 -2.99 15.14
N GLU A 10 14.01 -2.93 15.44
CA GLU A 10 14.90 -4.10 15.47
C GLU A 10 14.35 -5.22 16.39
N SER A 11 13.70 -4.85 17.50
CA SER A 11 13.14 -5.82 18.45
C SER A 11 11.93 -6.61 17.91
N ASP A 12 11.33 -6.16 16.82
CA ASP A 12 10.20 -6.83 16.17
C ASP A 12 10.66 -7.89 15.16
N ILE A 13 11.96 -7.85 14.78
CA ILE A 13 12.52 -8.75 13.77
C ILE A 13 12.91 -10.08 14.39
N LEU A 14 12.38 -11.16 13.83
CA LEU A 14 12.73 -12.51 14.23
C LEU A 14 14.16 -12.86 13.79
N PRO A 15 14.96 -13.55 14.64
CA PRO A 15 16.22 -14.14 14.21
C PRO A 15 16.06 -15.04 12.98
N TYR A 16 17.09 -15.09 12.14
CA TYR A 16 17.06 -15.81 10.86
C TYR A 16 16.52 -17.25 10.98
N ASP A 17 17.05 -18.03 11.91
CA ASP A 17 16.66 -19.44 12.09
C ASP A 17 15.20 -19.59 12.53
N GLN A 18 14.76 -18.69 13.43
CA GLN A 18 13.38 -18.67 13.89
C GLN A 18 12.42 -18.27 12.77
N TYR A 19 12.78 -17.27 11.98
CA TYR A 19 11.97 -16.89 10.82
C TYR A 19 11.95 -18.00 9.77
N SER A 20 13.11 -18.55 9.41
CA SER A 20 13.25 -19.63 8.42
C SER A 20 12.34 -20.82 8.76
N SER A 21 12.35 -21.26 10.01
CA SER A 21 11.54 -22.39 10.50
C SER A 21 10.03 -22.10 10.41
N ASN A 22 9.61 -20.86 10.61
CA ASN A 22 8.20 -20.45 10.64
C ASN A 22 7.72 -19.80 9.35
N ARG A 23 8.60 -19.51 8.39
CA ARG A 23 8.34 -18.72 7.20
C ARG A 23 7.11 -19.17 6.41
N LYS A 24 6.97 -20.48 6.18
CA LYS A 24 5.83 -21.04 5.44
C LYS A 24 4.49 -20.70 6.12
N LYS A 25 4.44 -20.83 7.44
CA LYS A 25 3.23 -20.52 8.23
C LYS A 25 2.96 -19.01 8.26
N ILE A 26 3.99 -18.20 8.47
CA ILE A 26 3.88 -16.73 8.47
C ILE A 26 3.34 -16.24 7.12
N ARG A 27 3.92 -16.69 6.02
CA ARG A 27 3.47 -16.32 4.66
C ARG A 27 2.03 -16.74 4.38
N LYS A 28 1.62 -17.94 4.79
CA LYS A 28 0.24 -18.39 4.63
C LYS A 28 -0.74 -17.49 5.39
N ASN A 29 -0.43 -17.14 6.64
CA ASN A 29 -1.25 -16.24 7.44
C ASN A 29 -1.30 -14.83 6.84
N LEU A 30 -0.17 -14.34 6.30
CA LEU A 30 -0.09 -13.04 5.66
C LEU A 30 -0.95 -12.97 4.39
N VAL A 31 -1.02 -14.02 3.59
CA VAL A 31 -1.90 -14.09 2.40
C VAL A 31 -3.36 -13.91 2.80
N GLU A 32 -3.83 -14.61 3.83
CA GLU A 32 -5.19 -14.46 4.34
C GLU A 32 -5.43 -13.06 4.91
N PHE A 33 -4.46 -12.53 5.67
CA PHE A 33 -4.55 -11.18 6.22
C PHE A 33 -4.66 -10.11 5.11
N LYS A 34 -3.85 -10.23 4.04
CA LYS A 34 -3.84 -9.29 2.91
C LYS A 34 -5.09 -9.36 2.03
N LYS A 35 -5.90 -10.41 2.11
CA LYS A 35 -7.07 -10.62 1.26
C LYS A 35 -8.05 -9.44 1.28
N ASN A 36 -8.34 -8.92 2.47
CA ASN A 36 -9.24 -7.79 2.65
C ASN A 36 -8.53 -6.42 2.57
N ARG A 37 -7.25 -6.41 2.28
CA ARG A 37 -6.44 -5.19 2.06
C ARG A 37 -6.02 -5.02 0.60
N ARG A 38 -6.43 -5.93 -0.27
CA ARG A 38 -6.16 -5.89 -1.71
C ARG A 38 -7.41 -5.47 -2.46
N ILE A 39 -7.29 -4.42 -3.30
CA ILE A 39 -8.39 -3.90 -4.10
C ILE A 39 -7.93 -3.77 -5.55
N PRO A 40 -8.41 -4.62 -6.47
CA PRO A 40 -8.16 -4.45 -7.89
C PRO A 40 -8.98 -3.27 -8.43
N LEU A 41 -8.40 -2.56 -9.39
CA LEU A 41 -9.02 -1.41 -10.04
C LEU A 41 -8.76 -1.42 -11.55
N GLY A 42 -9.78 -1.64 -12.34
CA GLY A 42 -9.66 -1.80 -13.79
C GLY A 42 -8.82 -3.03 -14.17
N PRO A 43 -8.28 -3.06 -15.40
CA PRO A 43 -7.62 -4.27 -15.93
C PRO A 43 -6.19 -4.49 -15.42
N TYR A 44 -5.52 -3.45 -14.89
CA TYR A 44 -4.09 -3.53 -14.62
C TYR A 44 -3.69 -3.12 -13.20
N ALA A 45 -4.46 -2.24 -12.54
CA ALA A 45 -4.08 -1.71 -11.24
C ALA A 45 -4.59 -2.58 -10.10
N THR A 46 -3.75 -2.76 -9.09
CA THR A 46 -4.15 -3.35 -7.80
C THR A 46 -3.56 -2.49 -6.68
N PHE A 47 -4.41 -2.15 -5.72
CA PHE A 47 -4.02 -1.45 -4.50
C PHE A 47 -3.82 -2.45 -3.36
N TYR A 48 -2.65 -2.42 -2.74
CA TYR A 48 -2.31 -3.18 -1.54
C TYR A 48 -2.21 -2.18 -0.39
N PHE A 49 -3.24 -2.12 0.45
CA PHE A 49 -3.24 -1.22 1.61
C PHE A 49 -2.32 -1.74 2.69
N GLU A 50 -1.31 -0.94 3.01
CA GLU A 50 -0.25 -1.30 3.91
C GLU A 50 -0.61 -1.00 5.37
N CYS A 51 0.04 -1.69 6.29
CA CYS A 51 -0.05 -1.51 7.73
C CYS A 51 1.19 -2.07 8.41
N TYR A 52 1.25 -2.00 9.73
CA TYR A 52 2.37 -2.54 10.50
C TYR A 52 2.71 -3.98 10.14
N GLU A 53 1.71 -4.87 10.09
CA GLU A 53 1.89 -6.30 9.84
C GLU A 53 2.43 -6.58 8.43
N THR A 54 2.00 -5.81 7.43
CA THR A 54 2.47 -5.99 6.05
C THR A 54 3.90 -5.49 5.89
N MET A 55 4.26 -4.39 6.53
CA MET A 55 5.61 -3.83 6.48
C MET A 55 6.61 -4.65 7.31
N LEU A 56 6.21 -5.12 8.49
CA LEU A 56 7.02 -6.07 9.25
C LEU A 56 7.34 -7.32 8.42
N ALA A 57 6.34 -7.89 7.77
CA ALA A 57 6.54 -9.07 6.94
C ALA A 57 7.43 -8.77 5.72
N GLN A 58 7.32 -7.59 5.11
CA GLN A 58 8.17 -7.17 3.99
C GLN A 58 9.63 -7.05 4.43
N ILE A 59 9.89 -6.32 5.51
CA ILE A 59 11.24 -6.16 6.07
C ILE A 59 11.85 -7.53 6.41
N GLN A 60 11.09 -8.39 7.07
CA GLN A 60 11.54 -9.72 7.44
C GLN A 60 11.89 -10.60 6.23
N GLU A 61 11.10 -10.53 5.13
CA GLU A 61 11.39 -11.24 3.88
C GLU A 61 12.66 -10.70 3.20
N MET A 62 12.85 -9.38 3.13
CA MET A 62 14.04 -8.79 2.53
C MET A 62 15.31 -9.24 3.28
N LEU A 63 15.31 -9.15 4.61
CA LEU A 63 16.43 -9.62 5.44
C LEU A 63 16.71 -11.12 5.28
N PHE A 64 15.66 -11.92 5.10
CA PHE A 64 15.79 -13.36 4.90
C PHE A 64 16.41 -13.70 3.54
N ILE A 65 16.00 -12.98 2.48
CA ILE A 65 16.45 -13.24 1.10
C ILE A 65 17.87 -12.73 0.88
N GLU A 66 18.13 -11.48 1.27
CA GLU A 66 19.39 -10.77 0.92
C GLU A 66 20.50 -11.03 1.92
N LYS A 67 20.19 -11.35 3.19
CA LYS A 67 21.15 -11.69 4.26
C LYS A 67 22.21 -10.62 4.52
N GLY A 68 21.88 -9.35 4.31
CA GLY A 68 22.80 -8.20 4.41
C GLY A 68 23.13 -7.73 5.84
N GLY A 69 22.57 -8.37 6.86
CA GLY A 69 22.90 -8.10 8.26
C GLY A 69 22.33 -6.78 8.82
N LYS A 70 23.09 -6.16 9.73
CA LYS A 70 22.60 -4.97 10.46
C LYS A 70 22.46 -3.70 9.59
N ASP A 71 23.33 -3.54 8.62
CA ASP A 71 23.28 -2.36 7.73
C ASP A 71 22.03 -2.45 6.87
N GLN A 72 21.76 -3.62 6.27
CA GLN A 72 20.52 -3.87 5.56
C GLN A 72 19.28 -3.60 6.43
N LEU A 73 19.26 -4.08 7.67
CA LEU A 73 18.13 -3.83 8.58
C LEU A 73 17.83 -2.32 8.71
N LYS A 74 18.86 -1.50 8.86
CA LYS A 74 18.69 -0.05 8.98
C LYS A 74 18.05 0.54 7.71
N ASP A 75 18.52 0.11 6.55
CA ASP A 75 18.00 0.59 5.25
C ASP A 75 16.56 0.14 5.03
N GLU A 76 16.21 -1.12 5.34
CA GLU A 76 14.85 -1.64 5.24
C GLU A 76 13.88 -0.91 6.19
N LEU A 77 14.31 -0.65 7.44
CA LEU A 77 13.50 0.12 8.39
C LEU A 77 13.25 1.55 7.89
N ALA A 78 14.26 2.18 7.30
CA ALA A 78 14.13 3.52 6.73
C ALA A 78 13.20 3.54 5.50
N ALA A 79 13.26 2.52 4.66
CA ALA A 79 12.45 2.42 3.44
C ALA A 79 10.98 2.10 3.72
N TYR A 80 10.68 1.19 4.66
CA TYR A 80 9.33 0.66 4.83
C TYR A 80 8.53 1.30 5.98
N ASN A 81 9.17 1.85 7.00
CA ASN A 81 8.45 2.53 8.10
C ASN A 81 7.60 3.74 7.66
N PRO A 82 7.97 4.54 6.64
CA PRO A 82 7.10 5.57 6.10
C PRO A 82 5.77 5.05 5.57
N LEU A 83 5.72 3.80 5.11
CA LEU A 83 4.53 3.15 4.54
C LEU A 83 3.56 2.60 5.61
N ILE A 84 3.87 2.76 6.89
CA ILE A 84 2.95 2.37 7.97
C ILE A 84 2.04 3.55 8.32
N PRO A 85 0.70 3.40 8.22
CA PRO A 85 -0.26 4.45 8.55
C PRO A 85 -0.05 5.03 9.96
N LYS A 86 -0.16 6.36 10.10
CA LYS A 86 0.07 7.09 11.37
C LYS A 86 -1.24 7.45 12.09
N GLY A 87 -2.34 6.75 11.80
CA GLY A 87 -3.62 6.86 12.51
C GLY A 87 -4.65 7.77 11.87
N LYS A 88 -4.26 8.71 11.00
CA LYS A 88 -5.17 9.58 10.24
C LYS A 88 -4.95 9.46 8.73
N GLU A 89 -4.42 8.33 8.30
CA GLU A 89 -4.17 8.07 6.90
C GLU A 89 -4.35 6.60 6.55
N LEU A 90 -4.59 6.33 5.28
CA LEU A 90 -4.40 5.03 4.66
C LEU A 90 -3.19 5.13 3.72
N VAL A 91 -2.39 4.09 3.67
CA VAL A 91 -1.22 4.00 2.79
C VAL A 91 -1.38 2.80 1.90
N SER A 92 -1.09 2.94 0.61
CA SER A 92 -1.22 1.84 -0.33
C SER A 92 -0.04 1.77 -1.28
N THR A 93 0.41 0.55 -1.53
CA THR A 93 1.22 0.21 -2.69
C THR A 93 0.27 0.00 -3.88
N LEU A 94 0.34 0.88 -4.87
CA LEU A 94 -0.33 0.71 -6.16
C LEU A 94 0.61 -0.04 -7.10
N MET A 95 0.16 -1.17 -7.62
CA MET A 95 0.91 -1.97 -8.60
C MET A 95 0.17 -2.05 -9.92
N PHE A 96 0.88 -1.85 -11.04
CA PHE A 96 0.39 -2.16 -12.38
C PHE A 96 0.86 -3.56 -12.78
N GLU A 97 -0.05 -4.52 -12.70
CA GLU A 97 0.20 -5.96 -12.91
C GLU A 97 -0.10 -6.31 -14.38
N ILE A 98 0.87 -6.09 -15.27
CA ILE A 98 0.79 -6.39 -16.70
C ILE A 98 1.87 -7.43 -17.03
N ASP A 99 1.47 -8.65 -17.39
CA ASP A 99 2.38 -9.78 -17.59
C ASP A 99 3.34 -9.56 -18.78
N ASN A 100 2.80 -9.10 -19.92
CA ASN A 100 3.62 -8.86 -21.11
C ASN A 100 4.53 -7.64 -20.92
N PRO A 101 5.87 -7.79 -20.98
CA PRO A 101 6.82 -6.70 -20.76
C PRO A 101 6.71 -5.54 -21.75
N LEU A 102 6.39 -5.82 -23.02
CA LEU A 102 6.22 -4.78 -24.04
C LEU A 102 4.97 -3.95 -23.77
N SER A 103 3.83 -4.61 -23.55
CA SER A 103 2.57 -3.95 -23.21
C SER A 103 2.70 -3.14 -21.91
N ARG A 104 3.43 -3.67 -20.91
CA ARG A 104 3.70 -2.96 -19.65
C ARG A 104 4.51 -1.70 -19.89
N THR A 105 5.58 -1.79 -20.70
CA THR A 105 6.41 -0.63 -21.05
C THR A 105 5.61 0.44 -21.80
N GLU A 106 4.82 0.04 -22.79
CA GLU A 106 3.95 0.95 -23.54
C GLU A 106 2.92 1.64 -22.65
N PHE A 107 2.29 0.90 -21.75
CA PHE A 107 1.32 1.45 -20.81
C PHE A 107 1.99 2.48 -19.87
N LEU A 108 3.08 2.10 -19.21
CA LEU A 108 3.77 2.97 -18.25
C LEU A 108 4.32 4.25 -18.90
N ASN A 109 4.73 4.20 -20.16
CA ASN A 109 5.17 5.39 -20.90
C ASN A 109 4.03 6.38 -21.18
N LYS A 110 2.77 5.93 -21.16
CA LYS A 110 1.58 6.74 -21.48
C LYS A 110 0.90 7.32 -20.25
N VAL A 111 1.17 6.77 -19.05
CA VAL A 111 0.45 7.11 -17.82
C VAL A 111 1.30 7.88 -16.81
N GLY A 112 2.25 8.67 -17.26
CA GLY A 112 3.05 9.53 -16.39
C GLY A 112 2.18 10.44 -15.51
N GLY A 113 2.52 10.55 -14.21
CA GLY A 113 1.76 11.33 -13.23
C GLY A 113 0.46 10.68 -12.77
N ILE A 114 0.24 9.39 -13.08
CA ILE A 114 -0.97 8.66 -12.67
C ILE A 114 -1.12 8.58 -11.14
N GLU A 115 -0.03 8.57 -10.40
CA GLU A 115 0.01 8.57 -8.93
C GLU A 115 -0.64 9.80 -8.31
N GLU A 116 -0.68 10.92 -9.02
CA GLU A 116 -1.36 12.15 -8.58
C GLU A 116 -2.87 12.16 -8.91
N LYS A 117 -3.33 11.17 -9.65
CA LYS A 117 -4.73 11.03 -10.10
C LYS A 117 -5.51 9.98 -9.32
N VAL A 118 -4.92 9.44 -8.26
CA VAL A 118 -5.53 8.45 -7.38
C VAL A 118 -6.34 9.14 -6.29
N PHE A 119 -7.50 8.59 -5.93
CA PHE A 119 -8.36 9.16 -4.90
C PHE A 119 -9.19 8.11 -4.17
N ILE A 120 -9.58 8.45 -2.93
CA ILE A 120 -10.70 7.82 -2.23
C ILE A 120 -11.84 8.83 -2.20
N LYS A 121 -13.06 8.40 -2.53
CA LYS A 121 -14.26 9.23 -2.49
C LYS A 121 -15.23 8.68 -1.45
N ILE A 122 -15.72 9.53 -0.53
CA ILE A 122 -16.74 9.20 0.46
C ILE A 122 -17.97 10.04 0.10
N ASN A 123 -19.04 9.40 -0.35
CA ASN A 123 -20.19 10.08 -0.96
C ASN A 123 -19.71 11.00 -2.10
N GLU A 124 -19.82 12.32 -1.92
CA GLU A 124 -19.34 13.30 -2.91
C GLU A 124 -17.98 13.91 -2.59
N GLU A 125 -17.42 13.63 -1.42
CA GLU A 125 -16.13 14.19 -1.00
C GLU A 125 -14.96 13.34 -1.49
N LYS A 126 -14.03 13.95 -2.23
CA LYS A 126 -12.83 13.30 -2.79
C LYS A 126 -11.60 13.63 -1.95
N ILE A 127 -10.87 12.58 -1.56
CA ILE A 127 -9.58 12.62 -0.88
C ILE A 127 -8.53 12.19 -1.89
N VAL A 128 -7.78 13.13 -2.43
CA VAL A 128 -6.73 12.86 -3.42
C VAL A 128 -5.50 12.31 -2.71
N SER A 129 -4.85 11.32 -3.31
CA SER A 129 -3.62 10.75 -2.79
C SER A 129 -2.44 11.72 -2.87
N ILE A 130 -1.51 11.52 -1.96
CA ILE A 130 -0.19 12.17 -1.97
C ILE A 130 0.81 11.06 -2.29
N PRO A 131 1.47 11.08 -3.45
CA PRO A 131 2.50 10.10 -3.75
C PRO A 131 3.71 10.29 -2.84
N GLU A 132 4.37 9.18 -2.48
CA GLU A 132 5.65 9.23 -1.75
C GLU A 132 6.68 9.97 -2.62
N LYS A 133 7.39 10.90 -2.01
CA LYS A 133 8.43 11.69 -2.70
C LYS A 133 9.73 10.90 -2.79
N ASP A 134 9.76 9.89 -3.61
CA ASP A 134 10.99 9.19 -3.95
C ASP A 134 11.47 9.64 -5.33
N VAL A 135 12.70 10.11 -5.39
CA VAL A 135 13.27 10.80 -6.57
C VAL A 135 13.42 9.88 -7.77
N ASP A 136 13.43 8.56 -7.56
CA ASP A 136 13.72 7.56 -8.61
C ASP A 136 12.46 6.96 -9.29
N ARG A 137 11.24 7.42 -8.96
CA ARG A 137 9.99 6.79 -9.44
C ARG A 137 9.42 7.32 -10.73
N SER A 138 9.86 8.47 -11.16
CA SER A 138 9.60 8.98 -12.50
C SER A 138 10.93 9.19 -13.17
N SER A 139 11.21 8.45 -14.25
CA SER A 139 12.37 8.76 -15.07
C SER A 139 12.26 10.22 -15.56
N ALA A 140 13.39 10.87 -15.83
CA ALA A 140 13.44 12.21 -16.41
C ALA A 140 12.62 12.33 -17.72
N GLU A 141 12.19 11.21 -18.28
CA GLU A 141 11.39 11.07 -19.51
C GLU A 141 9.89 10.92 -19.24
N GLY A 142 9.43 11.04 -17.97
CA GLY A 142 8.01 11.01 -17.61
C GLY A 142 7.34 9.62 -17.62
N LYS A 143 8.12 8.54 -17.62
CA LYS A 143 7.62 7.17 -17.53
C LYS A 143 7.17 6.87 -16.10
N ALA A 144 5.93 6.38 -15.92
CA ALA A 144 5.45 5.92 -14.63
C ALA A 144 6.19 4.63 -14.17
N SER A 145 6.40 4.50 -12.85
CA SER A 145 6.82 3.22 -12.25
C SER A 145 5.65 2.23 -12.23
N SER A 146 5.95 0.93 -12.36
CA SER A 146 4.94 -0.12 -12.15
C SER A 146 4.51 -0.28 -10.70
N VAL A 147 5.27 0.29 -9.77
CA VAL A 147 4.98 0.31 -8.32
C VAL A 147 5.02 1.74 -7.84
N GLN A 148 3.94 2.19 -7.21
CA GLN A 148 3.79 3.52 -6.66
C GLN A 148 3.34 3.40 -5.20
N PHE A 149 3.80 4.29 -4.32
CA PHE A 149 3.29 4.37 -2.95
C PHE A 149 2.50 5.66 -2.79
N VAL A 150 1.28 5.53 -2.31
CA VAL A 150 0.34 6.65 -2.19
C VAL A 150 -0.27 6.71 -0.79
N HIS A 151 -0.37 7.94 -0.27
CA HIS A 151 -0.93 8.24 1.04
C HIS A 151 -2.25 8.97 0.89
N PHE A 152 -3.27 8.54 1.61
CA PHE A 152 -4.56 9.23 1.71
C PHE A 152 -4.70 9.80 3.11
N LYS A 153 -4.60 11.11 3.27
CA LYS A 153 -4.76 11.80 4.55
C LYS A 153 -6.20 12.18 4.80
N PHE A 154 -6.70 11.84 5.96
CA PHE A 154 -8.09 12.06 6.36
C PHE A 154 -8.18 13.08 7.49
N SER A 155 -9.18 13.94 7.43
CA SER A 155 -9.67 14.70 8.59
C SER A 155 -10.46 13.77 9.54
N ASP A 156 -10.70 14.21 10.77
CA ASP A 156 -11.49 13.45 11.73
C ASP A 156 -12.94 13.22 11.24
N GLN A 157 -13.51 14.21 10.54
CA GLN A 157 -14.83 14.07 9.93
C GLN A 157 -14.84 13.02 8.81
N GLN A 158 -13.81 13.01 7.96
CA GLN A 158 -13.68 12.01 6.88
C GLN A 158 -13.48 10.60 7.43
N ILE A 159 -12.73 10.46 8.54
CA ILE A 159 -12.59 9.18 9.25
C ILE A 159 -13.95 8.69 9.77
N ASN A 160 -14.73 9.57 10.39
CA ASN A 160 -16.07 9.22 10.87
C ASN A 160 -16.98 8.82 9.71
N ASN A 161 -16.95 9.56 8.61
CA ASN A 161 -17.72 9.24 7.40
C ASN A 161 -17.26 7.92 6.78
N PHE A 162 -15.95 7.63 6.78
CA PHE A 162 -15.40 6.35 6.30
C PHE A 162 -15.84 5.17 7.19
N LYS A 163 -15.96 5.37 8.50
CA LYS A 163 -16.41 4.35 9.47
C LYS A 163 -17.93 4.09 9.40
N ASP A 164 -18.71 5.06 8.97
CA ASP A 164 -20.16 4.91 8.83
C ASP A 164 -20.54 4.14 7.57
N PHE A 165 -20.99 2.89 7.72
CA PHE A 165 -21.36 2.01 6.61
C PHE A 165 -22.62 2.42 5.82
N ASN A 166 -23.35 3.46 6.26
CA ASN A 166 -24.38 4.07 5.43
C ASN A 166 -23.80 4.92 4.29
N ASN A 167 -22.57 5.38 4.43
CA ASN A 167 -21.85 6.09 3.38
C ASN A 167 -21.23 5.12 2.38
N LYS A 168 -21.27 5.47 1.09
CA LYS A 168 -20.54 4.76 0.04
C LYS A 168 -19.12 5.27 -0.03
N VAL A 169 -18.17 4.36 -0.15
CA VAL A 169 -16.74 4.68 -0.28
C VAL A 169 -16.20 4.04 -1.55
N PHE A 170 -15.54 4.84 -2.37
CA PHE A 170 -14.96 4.42 -3.63
C PHE A 170 -13.45 4.67 -3.64
N LEU A 171 -12.72 3.81 -4.33
CA LEU A 171 -11.33 3.99 -4.72
C LEU A 171 -11.31 4.22 -6.23
N GLY A 172 -10.52 5.18 -6.69
CA GLY A 172 -10.46 5.49 -8.13
C GLY A 172 -9.12 6.05 -8.59
N ILE A 173 -8.92 5.95 -9.90
CA ILE A 173 -7.90 6.66 -10.66
C ILE A 173 -8.60 7.47 -11.74
N GLU A 174 -8.29 8.75 -11.85
CA GLU A 174 -8.88 9.68 -12.81
C GLU A 174 -7.80 10.23 -13.75
N HIS A 175 -7.21 9.31 -14.51
CA HIS A 175 -6.22 9.64 -15.52
C HIS A 175 -6.84 9.48 -16.92
N PRO A 176 -6.57 10.36 -17.92
CA PRO A 176 -7.20 10.30 -19.25
C PRO A 176 -7.13 8.94 -19.94
N LEU A 177 -6.04 8.20 -19.72
CA LEU A 177 -5.81 6.87 -20.31
C LEU A 177 -6.08 5.71 -19.34
N TYR A 178 -6.46 6.02 -18.09
CA TYR A 178 -6.81 5.00 -17.09
C TYR A 178 -7.80 5.58 -16.07
N ASN A 179 -9.06 5.55 -16.43
CA ASN A 179 -10.14 6.11 -15.61
C ASN A 179 -11.04 4.98 -15.11
N HIS A 180 -10.85 4.59 -13.86
CA HIS A 180 -11.57 3.50 -13.21
C HIS A 180 -11.94 3.85 -11.78
N VAL A 181 -13.09 3.35 -11.34
CA VAL A 181 -13.61 3.52 -9.97
C VAL A 181 -14.17 2.20 -9.50
N THR A 182 -13.92 1.82 -8.24
CA THR A 182 -14.50 0.65 -7.60
C THR A 182 -14.99 0.98 -6.20
N GLU A 183 -16.08 0.36 -5.76
CA GLU A 183 -16.56 0.52 -4.39
C GLU A 183 -15.68 -0.29 -3.42
N ILE A 184 -15.31 0.32 -2.29
CA ILE A 184 -14.66 -0.38 -1.19
C ILE A 184 -15.74 -1.05 -0.34
N GLY A 185 -16.00 -2.31 -0.59
CA GLY A 185 -17.01 -3.09 0.11
C GLY A 185 -16.75 -3.25 1.60
N LYS A 186 -17.79 -3.67 2.33
CA LYS A 186 -17.83 -3.72 3.81
C LYS A 186 -16.61 -4.44 4.41
N GLU A 187 -16.30 -5.65 3.99
CA GLU A 187 -15.19 -6.46 4.55
C GLU A 187 -13.84 -5.76 4.41
N LYS A 188 -13.60 -5.11 3.26
CA LYS A 188 -12.38 -4.33 3.03
C LYS A 188 -12.34 -3.09 3.91
N ARG A 189 -13.47 -2.37 4.03
CA ARG A 189 -13.57 -1.21 4.92
C ARG A 189 -13.30 -1.59 6.37
N GLU A 190 -13.87 -2.71 6.87
CA GLU A 190 -13.63 -3.23 8.21
C GLU A 190 -12.14 -3.52 8.47
N ALA A 191 -11.42 -3.99 7.45
CA ALA A 191 -9.97 -4.18 7.56
C ALA A 191 -9.21 -2.85 7.62
N LEU A 192 -9.60 -1.87 6.79
CA LEU A 192 -8.92 -0.57 6.66
C LEU A 192 -9.23 0.38 7.83
N ILE A 193 -10.42 0.30 8.44
CA ILE A 193 -10.80 1.10 9.62
C ILE A 193 -9.82 0.91 10.78
N LYS A 194 -9.16 -0.23 10.87
CA LYS A 194 -8.19 -0.55 11.93
C LYS A 194 -6.93 0.32 11.88
N ASP A 195 -6.66 0.96 10.75
CA ASP A 195 -5.52 1.85 10.57
C ASP A 195 -5.77 3.26 11.13
N PHE A 196 -7.04 3.61 11.38
CA PHE A 196 -7.44 4.86 12.00
C PHE A 196 -7.46 4.72 13.53
N THR A 197 -6.59 5.46 14.22
CA THR A 197 -6.45 5.44 15.68
C THR A 197 -6.60 6.83 16.30
#